data_2b5a2ea32905ea5348ae37eb142e3d72
#
_entry.id   2b5a2ea32905ea5348ae37eb142e3d72
#
_cell.length_a   1.000
_cell.length_b   1.000
_cell.length_c   1.000
_cell.angle_alpha   90.00
_cell.angle_beta   90.00
_cell.angle_gamma   90.00
#
_symmetry.space_group_name_H-M   'P 1'
#
loop_
_entity.id
_entity.type
_entity.pdbx_description
1 polymer ?
#
loop_
_entity_poly.entity_id
_entity_poly.type
_entity_poly.pdbx_seq_one_letter_code
_entity_poly.pdbx_strand_id
1 'polypeptide(L)'
;HDVSDGGLLVTLAEIGFASRCGLAVDCSGLADDPLAAAFAEELGVVLQVAEADREAVEAAFDRAGIGNRLHRIGRPTEGGHLVIRHHGAVVFDEPLSALEQVWHETSHHLQALRDDPDCADEAHAAIADREDPGLRAELSFDPAEDVVAPLINTGVRPRVAVLREQGVNSHIEMAAAFERAGFEPLDLHTTDLMADPSRLQDCQALVACGGFSYGDVLGAGQGWARTILFNPTLREAFEGFFARPDTLALGVCNGCQMLSALREIIPGTSLWPDFHANRSRQYEARLSQVEVLPSRSLMLGDMAGSRLPVVVA
;
A
#
# COMPACT_ATOMS: atom_id res chain seq x y z
N HIS A 1 4.89 -22.15 0.75
CA HIS A 1 4.75 -22.03 2.20
C HIS A 1 5.39 -23.23 2.89
N ASP A 2 6.12 -23.02 3.97
CA ASP A 2 6.66 -24.09 4.82
C ASP A 2 5.58 -24.64 5.74
N VAL A 3 5.72 -25.90 6.12
CA VAL A 3 4.87 -26.53 7.14
C VAL A 3 5.43 -26.14 8.49
N SER A 4 4.60 -25.50 9.33
CA SER A 4 4.98 -25.00 10.65
C SER A 4 3.90 -25.31 11.70
N ASP A 5 3.67 -24.40 12.64
CA ASP A 5 2.69 -24.57 13.71
C ASP A 5 1.30 -24.88 13.16
N GLY A 6 0.66 -25.93 13.71
CA GLY A 6 -0.63 -26.44 13.23
C GLY A 6 -0.55 -27.38 12.02
N GLY A 7 0.64 -27.68 11.52
CA GLY A 7 0.89 -28.67 10.47
C GLY A 7 0.34 -28.30 9.08
N LEU A 8 0.11 -29.32 8.26
CA LEU A 8 -0.33 -29.17 6.87
C LEU A 8 -1.69 -28.47 6.76
N LEU A 9 -2.63 -28.71 7.68
CA LEU A 9 -3.96 -28.10 7.61
C LEU A 9 -3.88 -26.58 7.68
N VAL A 10 -3.15 -26.03 8.64
CA VAL A 10 -2.98 -24.59 8.82
C VAL A 10 -2.21 -24.00 7.64
N THR A 11 -1.11 -24.65 7.21
CA THR A 11 -0.35 -24.25 6.03
C THR A 11 -1.24 -24.11 4.78
N LEU A 12 -2.13 -25.09 4.52
CA LEU A 12 -3.05 -25.04 3.39
C LEU A 12 -4.10 -23.94 3.56
N ALA A 13 -4.62 -23.74 4.77
CA ALA A 13 -5.56 -22.67 5.07
C ALA A 13 -4.94 -21.31 4.80
N GLU A 14 -3.73 -21.04 5.28
CA GLU A 14 -2.99 -19.78 5.08
C GLU A 14 -2.68 -19.50 3.59
N ILE A 15 -2.31 -20.55 2.82
CA ILE A 15 -2.20 -20.45 1.36
C ILE A 15 -3.55 -20.03 0.73
N GLY A 16 -4.64 -20.65 1.21
CA GLY A 16 -6.00 -20.33 0.75
C GLY A 16 -6.42 -18.90 1.10
N PHE A 17 -6.08 -18.40 2.30
CA PHE A 17 -6.36 -17.02 2.72
C PHE A 17 -5.66 -16.02 1.81
N ALA A 18 -4.35 -16.20 1.58
CA ALA A 18 -3.54 -15.31 0.77
C ALA A 18 -3.99 -15.26 -0.70
N SER A 19 -4.46 -16.39 -1.25
CA SER A 19 -4.87 -16.49 -2.66
C SER A 19 -6.36 -16.26 -2.90
N ARG A 20 -7.19 -16.34 -1.86
CA ARG A 20 -8.66 -16.39 -1.91
C ARG A 20 -9.21 -17.52 -2.80
N CYS A 21 -8.37 -18.49 -3.16
CA CYS A 21 -8.72 -19.66 -3.95
C CYS A 21 -8.99 -20.85 -3.04
N GLY A 22 -10.07 -21.61 -3.32
CA GLY A 22 -10.31 -22.88 -2.66
C GLY A 22 -9.21 -23.89 -2.97
N LEU A 23 -9.11 -24.93 -2.15
CA LEU A 23 -8.16 -26.02 -2.33
C LEU A 23 -8.87 -27.38 -2.25
N ALA A 24 -8.59 -28.27 -3.18
CA ALA A 24 -8.99 -29.67 -3.13
C ALA A 24 -7.75 -30.54 -2.94
N VAL A 25 -7.65 -31.16 -1.79
CA VAL A 25 -6.46 -31.89 -1.33
C VAL A 25 -6.83 -33.34 -1.01
N ASP A 26 -5.92 -34.24 -1.33
CA ASP A 26 -5.97 -35.66 -0.92
C ASP A 26 -4.69 -35.99 -0.14
N CYS A 27 -4.83 -36.26 1.14
CA CYS A 27 -3.73 -36.55 2.05
C CYS A 27 -3.49 -38.06 2.25
N SER A 28 -4.16 -38.94 1.48
CA SER A 28 -4.05 -40.40 1.61
C SER A 28 -2.62 -40.96 1.53
N GLY A 29 -1.76 -40.29 0.78
CA GLY A 29 -0.36 -40.69 0.60
C GLY A 29 0.61 -40.17 1.66
N LEU A 30 0.14 -39.40 2.64
CA LEU A 30 1.00 -38.77 3.66
C LEU A 30 1.06 -39.59 4.96
N ALA A 31 -0.08 -40.11 5.43
CA ALA A 31 -0.17 -40.96 6.60
C ALA A 31 -1.44 -41.81 6.55
N ASP A 32 -1.48 -42.91 7.29
CA ASP A 32 -2.70 -43.76 7.40
C ASP A 32 -3.82 -43.08 8.22
N ASP A 33 -3.44 -42.26 9.20
CA ASP A 33 -4.35 -41.47 10.01
C ASP A 33 -4.49 -40.04 9.43
N PRO A 34 -5.71 -39.60 9.05
CA PRO A 34 -5.93 -38.25 8.53
C PRO A 34 -5.57 -37.13 9.51
N LEU A 35 -5.66 -37.36 10.84
CA LEU A 35 -5.24 -36.38 11.82
C LEU A 35 -3.72 -36.25 11.86
N ALA A 36 -3.00 -37.37 11.76
CA ALA A 36 -1.55 -37.33 11.65
C ALA A 36 -1.10 -36.62 10.36
N ALA A 37 -1.77 -36.89 9.21
CA ALA A 37 -1.49 -36.19 7.97
C ALA A 37 -1.72 -34.67 8.03
N ALA A 38 -2.78 -34.25 8.76
CA ALA A 38 -3.21 -32.85 8.84
C ALA A 38 -2.38 -32.02 9.83
N PHE A 39 -1.99 -32.60 10.98
CA PHE A 39 -1.46 -31.85 12.12
C PHE A 39 -0.01 -32.20 12.48
N ALA A 40 0.67 -33.11 11.76
CA ALA A 40 2.08 -33.34 11.99
C ALA A 40 2.91 -32.11 11.61
N GLU A 41 3.64 -31.60 12.57
CA GLU A 41 4.55 -30.43 12.43
C GLU A 41 5.94 -30.89 11.97
N GLU A 42 5.98 -31.73 10.96
CA GLU A 42 7.23 -32.19 10.36
C GLU A 42 7.78 -31.17 9.37
N LEU A 43 9.10 -31.15 9.19
CA LEU A 43 9.75 -30.29 8.21
C LEU A 43 9.22 -30.59 6.80
N GLY A 44 8.67 -29.58 6.15
CA GLY A 44 8.11 -29.70 4.84
C GLY A 44 7.80 -28.34 4.19
N VAL A 45 7.50 -28.38 2.91
CA VAL A 45 7.03 -27.20 2.16
C VAL A 45 5.87 -27.60 1.26
N VAL A 46 4.92 -26.71 1.11
CA VAL A 46 3.84 -26.81 0.12
C VAL A 46 4.18 -25.88 -1.04
N LEU A 47 4.23 -26.44 -2.25
CA LEU A 47 4.54 -25.70 -3.47
C LEU A 47 3.35 -25.75 -4.41
N GLN A 48 3.01 -24.61 -5.02
CA GLN A 48 2.13 -24.56 -6.17
C GLN A 48 2.98 -24.52 -7.43
N VAL A 49 2.75 -25.46 -8.33
CA VAL A 49 3.52 -25.64 -9.56
C VAL A 49 2.56 -25.68 -10.75
N ALA A 50 2.88 -24.96 -11.82
CA ALA A 50 2.11 -25.06 -13.06
C ALA A 50 2.25 -26.48 -13.64
N GLU A 51 1.18 -27.03 -14.20
CA GLU A 51 1.21 -28.41 -14.75
C GLU A 51 2.29 -28.59 -15.83
N ALA A 52 2.62 -27.52 -16.58
CA ALA A 52 3.69 -27.53 -17.59
C ALA A 52 5.09 -27.69 -16.98
N ASP A 53 5.29 -27.27 -15.73
CA ASP A 53 6.59 -27.28 -15.06
C ASP A 53 6.76 -28.50 -14.13
N ARG A 54 5.72 -29.31 -13.98
CA ARG A 54 5.70 -30.45 -13.07
C ARG A 54 6.89 -31.39 -13.24
N GLU A 55 7.13 -31.85 -14.46
CA GLU A 55 8.22 -32.81 -14.73
C GLU A 55 9.60 -32.23 -14.41
N ALA A 56 9.79 -30.93 -14.63
CA ALA A 56 11.04 -30.26 -14.31
C ALA A 56 11.26 -30.17 -12.79
N VAL A 57 10.19 -29.95 -12.02
CA VAL A 57 10.23 -29.92 -10.54
C VAL A 57 10.49 -31.33 -10.00
N GLU A 58 9.76 -32.35 -10.46
CA GLU A 58 9.98 -33.78 -10.08
C GLU A 58 11.44 -34.18 -10.34
N ALA A 59 11.96 -33.89 -11.52
CA ALA A 59 13.35 -34.18 -11.87
C ALA A 59 14.37 -33.41 -10.98
N ALA A 60 14.04 -32.21 -10.53
CA ALA A 60 14.91 -31.47 -9.62
C ALA A 60 14.98 -32.12 -8.23
N PHE A 61 13.87 -32.62 -7.71
CA PHE A 61 13.80 -33.35 -6.44
C PHE A 61 14.52 -34.69 -6.56
N ASP A 62 14.40 -35.40 -7.69
CA ASP A 62 15.11 -36.65 -7.94
C ASP A 62 16.64 -36.43 -8.00
N ARG A 63 17.10 -35.38 -8.70
CA ARG A 63 18.52 -34.99 -8.72
C ARG A 63 19.09 -34.66 -7.35
N ALA A 64 18.25 -34.12 -6.50
CA ALA A 64 18.62 -33.81 -5.10
C ALA A 64 18.57 -35.05 -4.16
N GLY A 65 18.15 -36.23 -4.68
CA GLY A 65 18.04 -37.46 -3.91
C GLY A 65 16.87 -37.54 -2.94
N ILE A 66 15.88 -36.66 -3.10
CA ILE A 66 14.69 -36.53 -2.23
C ILE A 66 13.36 -36.69 -3.00
N GLY A 67 13.38 -37.24 -4.21
CA GLY A 67 12.16 -37.43 -5.02
C GLY A 67 11.09 -38.27 -4.33
N ASN A 68 11.50 -39.25 -3.48
CA ASN A 68 10.57 -40.04 -2.67
C ASN A 68 9.88 -39.26 -1.53
N ARG A 69 10.24 -38.01 -1.32
CA ARG A 69 9.59 -37.09 -0.36
C ARG A 69 8.62 -36.13 -1.03
N LEU A 70 8.53 -36.15 -2.35
CA LEU A 70 7.63 -35.31 -3.11
C LEU A 70 6.27 -36.00 -3.25
N HIS A 71 5.22 -35.35 -2.76
CA HIS A 71 3.85 -35.84 -2.81
C HIS A 71 2.96 -34.85 -3.56
N ARG A 72 2.23 -35.37 -4.54
CA ARG A 72 1.18 -34.56 -5.20
C ARG A 72 -0.09 -34.69 -4.39
N ILE A 73 -0.47 -33.59 -3.71
CA ILE A 73 -1.58 -33.62 -2.74
C ILE A 73 -2.84 -32.95 -3.23
N GLY A 74 -2.83 -32.14 -4.28
CA GLY A 74 -4.06 -31.46 -4.68
C GLY A 74 -3.88 -30.36 -5.72
N ARG A 75 -4.87 -29.48 -5.75
CA ARG A 75 -4.92 -28.35 -6.70
C ARG A 75 -5.78 -27.20 -6.13
N PRO A 76 -5.54 -25.95 -6.58
CA PRO A 76 -6.45 -24.82 -6.35
C PRO A 76 -7.82 -25.06 -7.04
N THR A 77 -8.88 -24.47 -6.48
CA THR A 77 -10.24 -24.48 -7.00
C THR A 77 -10.87 -23.11 -6.89
N GLU A 78 -11.92 -22.86 -7.68
CA GLU A 78 -12.67 -21.58 -7.64
C GLU A 78 -13.66 -21.49 -6.46
N GLY A 79 -13.96 -22.60 -5.79
CA GLY A 79 -15.08 -22.72 -4.84
C GLY A 79 -14.92 -22.04 -3.49
N GLY A 80 -13.71 -21.54 -3.13
CA GLY A 80 -13.45 -20.88 -1.84
C GLY A 80 -13.56 -21.76 -0.61
N HIS A 81 -13.50 -23.09 -0.75
CA HIS A 81 -13.46 -24.07 0.33
C HIS A 81 -12.10 -24.74 0.41
N LEU A 82 -11.69 -25.09 1.60
CA LEU A 82 -10.63 -26.07 1.83
C LEU A 82 -11.29 -27.43 2.00
N VAL A 83 -11.12 -28.30 0.99
CA VAL A 83 -11.67 -29.67 0.99
C VAL A 83 -10.51 -30.65 1.11
N ILE A 84 -10.47 -31.44 2.17
CA ILE A 84 -9.47 -32.49 2.37
C ILE A 84 -10.16 -33.86 2.29
N ARG A 85 -9.56 -34.74 1.48
CA ARG A 85 -9.97 -36.13 1.33
C ARG A 85 -8.90 -37.04 1.89
N HIS A 86 -9.35 -38.20 2.39
CA HIS A 86 -8.48 -39.29 2.81
C HIS A 86 -9.14 -40.63 2.42
N HIS A 87 -8.46 -41.44 1.64
CA HIS A 87 -8.98 -42.70 1.09
C HIS A 87 -10.37 -42.56 0.42
N GLY A 88 -10.53 -41.45 -0.32
CA GLY A 88 -11.76 -41.16 -1.06
C GLY A 88 -12.88 -40.52 -0.23
N ALA A 89 -12.82 -40.56 1.10
CA ALA A 89 -13.77 -39.87 1.98
C ALA A 89 -13.37 -38.40 2.17
N VAL A 90 -14.38 -37.52 2.23
CA VAL A 90 -14.17 -36.14 2.68
C VAL A 90 -14.02 -36.14 4.19
N VAL A 91 -12.87 -35.73 4.70
CA VAL A 91 -12.56 -35.65 6.14
C VAL A 91 -12.61 -34.20 6.66
N PHE A 92 -12.55 -33.22 5.76
CA PHE A 92 -12.65 -31.80 6.07
C PHE A 92 -13.24 -31.05 4.88
N ASP A 93 -14.19 -30.14 5.12
CA ASP A 93 -14.80 -29.28 4.08
C ASP A 93 -15.33 -28.01 4.76
N GLU A 94 -14.55 -26.94 4.73
CA GLU A 94 -14.93 -25.68 5.34
C GLU A 94 -14.66 -24.48 4.41
N PRO A 95 -15.49 -23.43 4.47
CA PRO A 95 -15.24 -22.18 3.78
C PRO A 95 -13.94 -21.53 4.28
N LEU A 96 -13.07 -21.10 3.38
CA LEU A 96 -11.84 -20.40 3.74
C LEU A 96 -12.10 -19.13 4.56
N SER A 97 -13.15 -18.37 4.25
CA SER A 97 -13.52 -17.18 5.02
C SER A 97 -13.85 -17.48 6.48
N ALA A 98 -14.53 -18.60 6.76
CA ALA A 98 -14.83 -19.02 8.12
C ALA A 98 -13.56 -19.44 8.87
N LEU A 99 -12.66 -20.16 8.19
CA LEU A 99 -11.35 -20.53 8.75
C LEU A 99 -10.48 -19.29 9.03
N GLU A 100 -10.48 -18.32 8.14
CA GLU A 100 -9.74 -17.07 8.28
C GLU A 100 -10.25 -16.21 9.44
N GLN A 101 -11.58 -16.16 9.63
CA GLN A 101 -12.16 -15.49 10.80
C GLN A 101 -11.71 -16.14 12.11
N VAL A 102 -11.74 -17.48 12.21
CA VAL A 102 -11.23 -18.20 13.39
C VAL A 102 -9.73 -17.97 13.59
N TRP A 103 -8.94 -18.04 12.52
CA TRP A 103 -7.50 -17.77 12.56
C TRP A 103 -7.19 -16.36 13.06
N HIS A 104 -8.01 -15.37 12.67
CA HIS A 104 -7.85 -13.96 13.03
C HIS A 104 -8.46 -13.60 14.39
N GLU A 105 -9.24 -14.48 15.03
CA GLU A 105 -10.04 -14.18 16.23
C GLU A 105 -9.20 -13.63 17.39
N THR A 106 -8.04 -14.22 17.67
CA THR A 106 -7.15 -13.74 18.74
C THR A 106 -6.64 -12.33 18.46
N SER A 107 -6.25 -12.04 17.22
CA SER A 107 -5.79 -10.71 16.80
C SER A 107 -6.93 -9.69 16.87
N HIS A 108 -8.14 -10.07 16.49
CA HIS A 108 -9.35 -9.26 16.59
C HIS A 108 -9.64 -8.86 18.06
N HIS A 109 -9.63 -9.82 18.97
CA HIS A 109 -9.85 -9.52 20.40
C HIS A 109 -8.78 -8.58 20.98
N LEU A 110 -7.50 -8.79 20.63
CA LEU A 110 -6.42 -7.90 21.06
C LEU A 110 -6.58 -6.50 20.47
N GLN A 111 -6.99 -6.41 19.21
CA GLN A 111 -7.23 -5.13 18.52
C GLN A 111 -8.41 -4.39 19.15
N ALA A 112 -9.52 -5.07 19.44
CA ALA A 112 -10.69 -4.48 20.11
C ALA A 112 -10.38 -3.94 21.51
N LEU A 113 -9.39 -4.54 22.23
CA LEU A 113 -8.94 -4.03 23.53
C LEU A 113 -8.03 -2.80 23.42
N ARG A 114 -7.29 -2.67 22.32
CA ARG A 114 -6.29 -1.61 22.12
C ARG A 114 -6.88 -0.39 21.39
N ASP A 115 -7.68 -0.64 20.37
CA ASP A 115 -8.15 0.35 19.39
C ASP A 115 -9.65 0.66 19.62
N ASP A 116 -10.27 1.30 18.64
CA ASP A 116 -11.73 1.46 18.61
C ASP A 116 -12.38 0.10 18.31
N PRO A 117 -13.22 -0.45 19.21
CA PRO A 117 -13.77 -1.80 19.04
C PRO A 117 -14.69 -1.91 17.82
N ASP A 118 -15.45 -0.86 17.46
CA ASP A 118 -16.32 -0.90 16.27
C ASP A 118 -15.47 -1.03 14.99
N CYS A 119 -14.31 -0.36 14.92
CA CYS A 119 -13.39 -0.47 13.81
C CYS A 119 -12.74 -1.86 13.73
N ALA A 120 -12.43 -2.47 14.88
CA ALA A 120 -11.90 -3.83 14.95
C ALA A 120 -12.95 -4.85 14.47
N ASP A 121 -14.20 -4.68 14.88
CA ASP A 121 -15.33 -5.53 14.46
C ASP A 121 -15.60 -5.39 12.96
N GLU A 122 -15.59 -4.18 12.40
CA GLU A 122 -15.73 -3.92 10.97
C GLU A 122 -14.61 -4.63 10.17
N ALA A 123 -13.37 -4.54 10.62
CA ALA A 123 -12.23 -5.19 9.96
C ALA A 123 -12.33 -6.72 10.00
N HIS A 124 -12.77 -7.31 11.12
CA HIS A 124 -12.98 -8.74 11.26
C HIS A 124 -14.16 -9.22 10.40
N ALA A 125 -15.25 -8.47 10.35
CA ALA A 125 -16.43 -8.80 9.54
C ALA A 125 -16.11 -8.77 8.03
N ALA A 126 -15.22 -7.86 7.58
CA ALA A 126 -14.82 -7.74 6.18
C ALA A 126 -14.11 -9.01 5.64
N ILE A 127 -13.55 -9.86 6.50
CA ILE A 127 -12.96 -11.16 6.10
C ILE A 127 -14.00 -12.05 5.39
N ALA A 128 -15.27 -11.96 5.77
CA ALA A 128 -16.33 -12.75 5.17
C ALA A 128 -16.79 -12.23 3.80
N ASP A 129 -16.42 -11.01 3.42
CA ASP A 129 -16.79 -10.41 2.14
C ASP A 129 -16.02 -11.08 0.98
N ARG A 130 -16.72 -11.92 0.25
CA ARG A 130 -16.18 -12.62 -0.92
C ARG A 130 -16.30 -11.83 -2.22
N GLU A 131 -17.09 -10.76 -2.23
CA GLU A 131 -17.26 -9.87 -3.38
C GLU A 131 -16.16 -8.79 -3.43
N ASP A 132 -15.41 -8.62 -2.34
CA ASP A 132 -14.25 -7.74 -2.34
C ASP A 132 -13.22 -8.20 -3.39
N PRO A 133 -12.97 -7.41 -4.46
CA PRO A 133 -12.07 -7.80 -5.54
C PRO A 133 -10.59 -7.85 -5.13
N GLY A 134 -10.27 -7.47 -3.91
CA GLY A 134 -8.90 -7.29 -3.44
C GLY A 134 -8.21 -6.07 -4.05
N LEU A 135 -6.91 -5.93 -3.74
CA LEU A 135 -6.08 -4.83 -4.24
C LEU A 135 -5.54 -5.18 -5.63
N ARG A 136 -5.74 -4.28 -6.60
CA ARG A 136 -5.25 -4.46 -7.96
C ARG A 136 -4.89 -3.12 -8.59
N ALA A 137 -4.00 -3.12 -9.58
CA ALA A 137 -3.69 -1.96 -10.39
C ALA A 137 -4.42 -2.09 -11.74
N GLU A 138 -5.28 -1.11 -12.04
CA GLU A 138 -5.92 -0.92 -13.34
C GLU A 138 -5.58 0.49 -13.80
N LEU A 139 -4.68 0.63 -14.77
CA LEU A 139 -4.17 1.93 -15.18
C LEU A 139 -4.83 2.36 -16.49
N SER A 140 -5.23 3.63 -16.56
CA SER A 140 -5.73 4.26 -17.79
C SER A 140 -4.61 4.74 -18.72
N PHE A 141 -3.36 4.58 -18.32
CA PHE A 141 -2.16 4.98 -19.03
C PHE A 141 -1.13 3.85 -19.09
N ASP A 142 -0.18 3.92 -20.02
CA ASP A 142 0.94 2.98 -20.08
C ASP A 142 2.06 3.44 -19.13
N PRO A 143 2.35 2.69 -18.05
CA PRO A 143 3.42 3.06 -17.11
C PRO A 143 4.84 2.92 -17.70
N ALA A 144 4.98 2.28 -18.86
CA ALA A 144 6.25 2.15 -19.57
C ALA A 144 6.51 3.33 -20.53
N GLU A 145 5.52 4.19 -20.78
CA GLU A 145 5.68 5.37 -21.62
C GLU A 145 6.59 6.40 -20.95
N ASP A 146 7.68 6.77 -21.62
CA ASP A 146 8.57 7.85 -21.18
C ASP A 146 8.07 9.19 -21.72
N VAL A 147 7.17 9.84 -21.00
CA VAL A 147 6.60 11.15 -21.34
C VAL A 147 7.64 12.28 -21.33
N VAL A 148 8.80 12.07 -20.73
CA VAL A 148 9.88 13.05 -20.61
C VAL A 148 10.84 12.98 -21.79
N ALA A 149 10.98 11.82 -22.45
CA ALA A 149 11.90 11.60 -23.55
C ALA A 149 11.86 12.69 -24.66
N PRO A 150 10.69 13.18 -25.09
CA PRO A 150 10.63 14.26 -26.10
C PRO A 150 11.20 15.61 -25.61
N LEU A 151 11.22 15.83 -24.28
CA LEU A 151 11.61 17.09 -23.64
C LEU A 151 13.08 17.14 -23.30
N ILE A 152 13.76 16.00 -23.13
CA ILE A 152 15.17 15.90 -22.72
C ILE A 152 16.09 16.73 -23.64
N ASN A 153 15.83 16.72 -24.94
CA ASN A 153 16.64 17.42 -25.93
C ASN A 153 16.42 18.94 -25.96
N THR A 154 15.42 19.46 -25.25
CA THR A 154 15.15 20.91 -25.19
C THR A 154 16.14 21.64 -24.28
N GLY A 155 16.78 20.92 -23.36
CA GLY A 155 17.64 21.49 -22.32
C GLY A 155 16.90 22.32 -21.26
N VAL A 156 15.58 22.42 -21.33
CA VAL A 156 14.77 23.17 -20.37
C VAL A 156 14.38 22.24 -19.22
N ARG A 157 14.79 22.63 -18.01
CA ARG A 157 14.43 21.93 -16.77
C ARG A 157 13.73 22.91 -15.83
N PRO A 158 12.40 22.86 -15.68
CA PRO A 158 11.70 23.70 -14.72
C PRO A 158 12.15 23.33 -13.29
N ARG A 159 12.22 24.33 -12.43
CA ARG A 159 12.66 24.13 -11.04
C ARG A 159 11.49 23.69 -10.16
N VAL A 160 11.76 22.74 -9.26
CA VAL A 160 10.83 22.32 -8.22
C VAL A 160 11.42 22.55 -6.84
N ALA A 161 10.70 23.29 -6.01
CA ALA A 161 10.99 23.42 -4.59
C ALA A 161 10.59 22.14 -3.87
N VAL A 162 11.56 21.32 -3.43
CA VAL A 162 11.34 20.17 -2.58
C VAL A 162 11.37 20.64 -1.13
N LEU A 163 10.19 20.91 -0.60
CA LEU A 163 10.05 21.47 0.74
C LEU A 163 10.21 20.42 1.83
N ARG A 164 10.92 20.80 2.85
CA ARG A 164 11.03 20.01 4.09
C ARG A 164 11.06 20.88 5.33
N GLU A 165 10.73 20.24 6.44
CA GLU A 165 10.76 20.80 7.79
C GLU A 165 11.29 19.74 8.75
N GLN A 166 11.57 20.11 9.99
CA GLN A 166 11.94 19.17 11.04
C GLN A 166 10.92 18.05 11.16
N GLY A 167 11.38 16.79 11.07
CA GLY A 167 10.54 15.60 11.09
C GLY A 167 9.99 15.16 9.74
N VAL A 168 10.22 15.93 8.68
CA VAL A 168 9.94 15.53 7.29
C VAL A 168 11.04 14.60 6.79
N ASN A 169 10.66 13.58 6.02
CA ASN A 169 11.57 12.67 5.33
C ASN A 169 11.15 12.46 3.85
N SER A 170 11.83 11.56 3.13
CA SER A 170 11.58 11.27 1.71
C SER A 170 11.88 12.43 0.74
N HIS A 171 12.56 13.48 1.17
CA HIS A 171 12.92 14.60 0.29
C HIS A 171 13.94 14.20 -0.77
N ILE A 172 14.83 13.24 -0.48
CA ILE A 172 15.81 12.73 -1.43
C ILE A 172 15.10 11.91 -2.52
N GLU A 173 14.21 11.01 -2.14
CA GLU A 173 13.40 10.18 -3.05
C GLU A 173 12.48 11.05 -3.90
N MET A 174 11.91 12.10 -3.31
CA MET A 174 11.07 13.07 -4.02
C MET A 174 11.89 13.86 -5.05
N ALA A 175 13.08 14.34 -4.67
CA ALA A 175 13.99 15.01 -5.58
C ALA A 175 14.36 14.09 -6.76
N ALA A 176 14.71 12.83 -6.49
CA ALA A 176 15.03 11.85 -7.53
C ALA A 176 13.83 11.54 -8.46
N ALA A 177 12.59 11.52 -7.93
CA ALA A 177 11.40 11.36 -8.73
C ALA A 177 11.18 12.53 -9.68
N PHE A 178 11.30 13.76 -9.17
CA PHE A 178 11.16 14.97 -10.00
C PHE A 178 12.31 15.13 -11.01
N GLU A 179 13.54 14.74 -10.63
CA GLU A 179 14.66 14.74 -11.57
C GLU A 179 14.42 13.80 -12.75
N ARG A 180 13.92 12.58 -12.49
CA ARG A 180 13.51 11.64 -13.55
C ARG A 180 12.37 12.20 -14.40
N ALA A 181 11.47 12.97 -13.81
CA ALA A 181 10.40 13.67 -14.52
C ALA A 181 10.88 14.94 -15.27
N GLY A 182 12.19 15.20 -15.34
CA GLY A 182 12.77 16.30 -16.11
C GLY A 182 12.85 17.64 -15.40
N PHE A 183 12.61 17.70 -14.10
CA PHE A 183 12.76 18.92 -13.30
C PHE A 183 14.18 19.09 -12.75
N GLU A 184 14.50 20.31 -12.32
CA GLU A 184 15.66 20.64 -11.49
C GLU A 184 15.19 20.78 -10.03
N PRO A 185 15.42 19.76 -9.15
CA PRO A 185 14.97 19.81 -7.77
C PRO A 185 15.88 20.70 -6.92
N LEU A 186 15.26 21.56 -6.11
CA LEU A 186 15.91 22.36 -5.09
C LEU A 186 15.47 21.90 -3.71
N ASP A 187 16.37 21.35 -2.91
CA ASP A 187 16.10 21.03 -1.50
C ASP A 187 15.98 22.34 -0.71
N LEU A 188 14.79 22.61 -0.18
CA LEU A 188 14.48 23.82 0.56
C LEU A 188 13.88 23.49 1.93
N HIS A 189 14.64 23.76 2.97
CA HIS A 189 14.11 23.77 4.32
C HIS A 189 13.35 25.09 4.57
N THR A 190 12.32 25.04 5.41
CA THR A 190 11.51 26.25 5.73
C THR A 190 12.37 27.41 6.25
N THR A 191 13.48 27.11 6.96
CA THR A 191 14.43 28.15 7.41
C THR A 191 15.19 28.82 6.27
N ASP A 192 15.41 28.13 5.16
CA ASP A 192 16.06 28.73 3.97
C ASP A 192 15.14 29.79 3.36
N LEU A 193 13.83 29.51 3.34
CA LEU A 193 12.81 30.47 2.88
C LEU A 193 12.59 31.63 3.86
N MET A 194 12.81 31.42 5.17
CA MET A 194 12.81 32.50 6.15
C MET A 194 13.97 33.46 5.91
N ALA A 195 15.13 32.92 5.53
CA ALA A 195 16.33 33.71 5.25
C ALA A 195 16.27 34.40 3.88
N ASP A 196 15.73 33.70 2.87
CA ASP A 196 15.62 34.20 1.50
C ASP A 196 14.33 33.67 0.82
N PRO A 197 13.20 34.39 0.97
CA PRO A 197 11.91 33.97 0.38
C PRO A 197 11.92 34.04 -1.16
N SER A 198 12.87 34.76 -1.79
CA SER A 198 12.95 34.87 -3.24
C SER A 198 13.26 33.54 -3.94
N ARG A 199 13.85 32.58 -3.22
CA ARG A 199 14.15 31.24 -3.75
C ARG A 199 12.92 30.50 -4.26
N LEU A 200 11.72 30.81 -3.75
CA LEU A 200 10.47 30.23 -4.22
C LEU A 200 9.97 30.84 -5.54
N GLN A 201 10.37 32.07 -5.84
CA GLN A 201 9.95 32.79 -7.05
C GLN A 201 10.49 32.15 -8.34
N ASP A 202 11.67 31.54 -8.27
CA ASP A 202 12.32 30.87 -9.39
C ASP A 202 11.79 29.47 -9.69
N CYS A 203 10.89 28.96 -8.84
CA CYS A 203 10.32 27.61 -8.98
C CYS A 203 9.00 27.63 -9.75
N GLN A 204 8.82 26.65 -10.63
CA GLN A 204 7.56 26.37 -11.35
C GLN A 204 6.73 25.30 -10.64
N ALA A 205 7.35 24.54 -9.76
CA ALA A 205 6.65 23.56 -8.96
C ALA A 205 7.11 23.63 -7.50
N LEU A 206 6.22 23.20 -6.60
CA LEU A 206 6.47 23.02 -5.19
C LEU A 206 5.97 21.66 -4.79
N VAL A 207 6.79 20.87 -4.10
CA VAL A 207 6.38 19.62 -3.50
C VAL A 207 6.63 19.61 -2.01
N ALA A 208 5.60 19.36 -1.23
CA ALA A 208 5.68 19.16 0.21
C ALA A 208 5.75 17.66 0.50
N CYS A 209 6.86 17.22 1.11
CA CYS A 209 7.15 15.82 1.36
C CYS A 209 6.38 15.26 2.56
N GLY A 210 6.40 13.94 2.69
CA GLY A 210 5.85 13.20 3.81
C GLY A 210 6.74 13.20 5.05
N GLY A 211 6.28 12.58 6.09
CA GLY A 211 6.93 12.49 7.40
C GLY A 211 6.00 12.93 8.51
N PHE A 212 6.58 13.43 9.58
CA PHE A 212 5.88 13.88 10.79
C PHE A 212 6.44 15.24 11.22
N SER A 213 6.06 16.30 10.50
CA SER A 213 6.59 17.64 10.77
C SER A 213 6.29 18.06 12.20
N TYR A 214 7.33 18.45 12.95
CA TYR A 214 7.27 18.76 14.39
C TYR A 214 6.67 17.63 15.24
N GLY A 215 6.82 16.36 14.82
CA GLY A 215 6.24 15.22 15.51
C GLY A 215 4.72 15.21 15.58
N ASP A 216 4.05 15.95 14.70
CA ASP A 216 2.60 16.11 14.64
C ASP A 216 1.95 16.58 15.97
N VAL A 217 2.70 17.26 16.83
CA VAL A 217 2.24 17.68 18.18
C VAL A 217 0.98 18.55 18.14
N LEU A 218 0.81 19.36 17.09
CA LEU A 218 -0.37 20.21 16.90
C LEU A 218 -1.42 19.58 15.97
N GLY A 219 -1.22 18.35 15.57
CA GLY A 219 -1.93 17.63 14.50
C GLY A 219 -1.09 17.52 13.24
N ALA A 220 -1.38 16.50 12.44
CA ALA A 220 -0.59 16.15 11.25
C ALA A 220 -0.52 17.32 10.26
N GLY A 221 0.69 17.75 9.93
CA GLY A 221 0.97 18.90 9.06
C GLY A 221 0.68 20.29 9.66
N GLN A 222 0.01 20.35 10.82
CA GLN A 222 -0.46 21.62 11.40
C GLN A 222 0.70 22.50 11.88
N GLY A 223 1.72 21.94 12.49
CA GLY A 223 2.90 22.69 12.93
C GLY A 223 3.59 23.40 11.76
N TRP A 224 3.77 22.69 10.67
CA TRP A 224 4.37 23.20 9.45
C TRP A 224 3.53 24.31 8.80
N ALA A 225 2.23 24.06 8.62
CA ALA A 225 1.30 25.07 8.10
C ALA A 225 1.28 26.35 8.94
N ARG A 226 1.24 26.22 10.27
CA ARG A 226 1.27 27.39 11.18
C ARG A 226 2.58 28.16 11.12
N THR A 227 3.71 27.48 10.94
CA THR A 227 5.00 28.16 10.72
C THR A 227 4.92 29.07 9.49
N ILE A 228 4.26 28.64 8.43
CA ILE A 228 4.05 29.44 7.21
C ILE A 228 3.05 30.55 7.46
N LEU A 229 1.87 30.24 8.00
CA LEU A 229 0.77 31.20 8.16
C LEU A 229 1.07 32.34 9.13
N PHE A 230 1.80 32.05 10.22
CA PHE A 230 2.10 33.02 11.25
C PHE A 230 3.43 33.73 11.09
N ASN A 231 4.21 33.40 10.07
CA ASN A 231 5.38 34.16 9.66
C ASN A 231 5.02 35.04 8.46
N PRO A 232 4.96 36.38 8.59
CA PRO A 232 4.51 37.26 7.50
C PRO A 232 5.34 37.11 6.22
N THR A 233 6.64 36.91 6.34
CA THR A 233 7.56 36.75 5.18
C THR A 233 7.28 35.45 4.42
N LEU A 234 7.08 34.34 5.15
CA LEU A 234 6.73 33.07 4.53
C LEU A 234 5.34 33.12 3.92
N ARG A 235 4.36 33.65 4.67
CA ARG A 235 2.99 33.78 4.18
C ARG A 235 2.93 34.53 2.85
N GLU A 236 3.57 35.69 2.76
CA GLU A 236 3.64 36.49 1.53
C GLU A 236 4.32 35.71 0.37
N ALA A 237 5.41 35.01 0.65
CA ALA A 237 6.11 34.21 -0.36
C ALA A 237 5.23 33.07 -0.90
N PHE A 238 4.53 32.35 -0.03
CA PHE A 238 3.64 31.25 -0.43
C PHE A 238 2.37 31.76 -1.12
N GLU A 239 1.74 32.84 -0.64
CA GLU A 239 0.61 33.48 -1.32
C GLU A 239 1.02 33.93 -2.73
N GLY A 240 2.19 34.57 -2.87
CA GLY A 240 2.74 34.98 -4.16
C GLY A 240 2.99 33.76 -5.09
N PHE A 241 3.53 32.68 -4.58
CA PHE A 241 3.74 31.45 -5.37
C PHE A 241 2.43 30.85 -5.85
N PHE A 242 1.44 30.66 -4.95
CA PHE A 242 0.15 30.05 -5.30
C PHE A 242 -0.73 30.94 -6.18
N ALA A 243 -0.53 32.25 -6.17
CA ALA A 243 -1.26 33.17 -7.04
C ALA A 243 -0.78 33.17 -8.48
N ARG A 244 0.40 32.63 -8.77
CA ARG A 244 0.96 32.54 -10.12
C ARG A 244 0.23 31.50 -10.95
N PRO A 245 -0.15 31.78 -12.22
CA PRO A 245 -0.84 30.84 -13.09
C PRO A 245 0.07 29.75 -13.69
N ASP A 246 1.39 29.91 -13.58
CA ASP A 246 2.43 29.06 -14.16
C ASP A 246 3.09 28.12 -13.12
N THR A 247 2.47 27.96 -11.95
CA THR A 247 2.98 27.11 -10.89
C THR A 247 2.08 25.93 -10.56
N LEU A 248 2.71 24.85 -10.08
CA LEU A 248 2.04 23.64 -9.63
C LEU A 248 2.46 23.32 -8.19
N ALA A 249 1.56 22.72 -7.42
CA ALA A 249 1.85 22.26 -6.07
C ALA A 249 1.39 20.82 -5.87
N LEU A 250 2.23 20.01 -5.23
CA LEU A 250 1.96 18.63 -4.84
C LEU A 250 2.23 18.46 -3.35
N GLY A 251 1.30 17.90 -2.61
CA GLY A 251 1.50 17.44 -1.23
C GLY A 251 1.39 15.94 -1.13
N VAL A 252 2.33 15.32 -0.44
CA VAL A 252 2.35 13.88 -0.22
C VAL A 252 2.32 13.60 1.29
N CYS A 253 1.36 12.77 1.74
CA CYS A 253 1.21 12.38 3.14
C CYS A 253 1.14 13.62 4.07
N ASN A 254 2.12 13.81 4.95
CA ASN A 254 2.20 14.99 5.83
C ASN A 254 2.21 16.33 5.06
N GLY A 255 2.83 16.36 3.89
CA GLY A 255 2.78 17.52 3.00
C GLY A 255 1.39 17.78 2.43
N CYS A 256 0.59 16.75 2.16
CA CYS A 256 -0.82 16.92 1.77
C CYS A 256 -1.64 17.52 2.92
N GLN A 257 -1.45 17.04 4.14
CA GLN A 257 -2.08 17.57 5.35
C GLN A 257 -1.69 19.03 5.60
N MET A 258 -0.43 19.36 5.38
CA MET A 258 0.08 20.74 5.48
C MET A 258 -0.58 21.64 4.42
N LEU A 259 -0.62 21.23 3.14
CA LEU A 259 -1.26 22.03 2.09
C LEU A 259 -2.76 22.22 2.35
N SER A 260 -3.46 21.20 2.84
CA SER A 260 -4.87 21.33 3.24
C SER A 260 -5.05 22.40 4.34
N ALA A 261 -4.14 22.45 5.30
CA ALA A 261 -4.15 23.47 6.35
C ALA A 261 -3.80 24.89 5.83
N LEU A 262 -3.13 24.98 4.67
CA LEU A 262 -2.83 26.26 3.99
C LEU A 262 -3.94 26.72 3.03
N ARG A 263 -5.06 26.04 2.94
CA ARG A 263 -6.13 26.32 1.95
C ARG A 263 -6.59 27.79 1.91
N GLU A 264 -6.49 28.53 3.00
CA GLU A 264 -6.87 29.94 3.02
C GLU A 264 -6.01 30.83 2.13
N ILE A 265 -4.77 30.39 1.82
CA ILE A 265 -3.81 31.11 0.95
C ILE A 265 -3.62 30.44 -0.42
N ILE A 266 -4.29 29.33 -0.70
CA ILE A 266 -4.22 28.62 -1.97
C ILE A 266 -5.49 28.88 -2.78
N PRO A 267 -5.43 29.56 -3.93
CA PRO A 267 -6.61 29.84 -4.74
C PRO A 267 -7.36 28.58 -5.18
N GLY A 268 -8.68 28.59 -5.09
CA GLY A 268 -9.55 27.52 -5.60
C GLY A 268 -9.71 26.31 -4.68
N THR A 269 -9.18 26.33 -3.46
CA THR A 269 -9.16 25.18 -2.54
C THR A 269 -10.23 25.23 -1.44
N SER A 270 -11.23 26.09 -1.56
CA SER A 270 -12.29 26.24 -0.55
C SER A 270 -13.07 24.96 -0.23
N LEU A 271 -13.05 23.97 -1.16
CA LEU A 271 -13.70 22.67 -0.98
C LEU A 271 -12.75 21.58 -0.46
N TRP A 272 -11.49 21.90 -0.21
CA TRP A 272 -10.57 20.92 0.34
C TRP A 272 -10.97 20.52 1.75
N PRO A 273 -10.96 19.20 2.08
CA PRO A 273 -11.33 18.73 3.41
C PRO A 273 -10.25 19.05 4.44
N ASP A 274 -10.66 19.07 5.70
CA ASP A 274 -9.74 19.02 6.82
C ASP A 274 -9.33 17.59 7.10
N PHE A 275 -8.09 17.40 7.56
CA PHE A 275 -7.63 16.13 8.08
C PHE A 275 -7.89 16.04 9.58
N HIS A 276 -8.51 14.97 10.02
CA HIS A 276 -8.80 14.66 11.40
C HIS A 276 -8.15 13.36 11.82
N ALA A 277 -8.10 13.10 13.14
CA ALA A 277 -7.67 11.81 13.67
C ALA A 277 -8.55 10.68 13.13
N ASN A 278 -7.94 9.53 12.81
CA ASN A 278 -8.68 8.36 12.40
C ASN A 278 -9.72 7.96 13.46
N ARG A 279 -10.84 7.40 13.03
CA ARG A 279 -11.88 6.88 13.93
C ARG A 279 -11.31 5.79 14.85
N SER A 280 -10.44 4.94 14.32
CA SER A 280 -9.72 3.91 15.07
C SER A 280 -8.77 4.46 16.13
N ARG A 281 -8.45 5.75 16.11
CA ARG A 281 -7.43 6.42 16.96
C ARG A 281 -6.02 5.85 16.80
N GLN A 282 -5.79 5.11 15.72
CA GLN A 282 -4.51 4.51 15.38
C GLN A 282 -4.00 5.03 14.03
N TYR A 283 -2.70 4.91 13.84
CA TYR A 283 -2.08 5.01 12.53
C TYR A 283 -2.43 3.72 11.75
N GLU A 284 -3.25 3.83 10.72
CA GLU A 284 -3.85 2.66 10.03
C GLU A 284 -2.83 1.77 9.33
N ALA A 285 -1.80 2.36 8.73
CA ALA A 285 -0.68 1.64 8.11
C ALA A 285 -1.12 0.51 7.16
N ARG A 286 -2.08 0.78 6.29
CA ARG A 286 -2.64 -0.22 5.37
C ARG A 286 -2.56 0.23 3.92
N LEU A 287 -2.68 -0.73 2.99
CA LEU A 287 -2.95 -0.46 1.59
C LEU A 287 -4.47 -0.34 1.38
N SER A 288 -4.87 0.69 0.67
CA SER A 288 -6.27 0.90 0.27
C SER A 288 -6.35 1.10 -1.23
N GLN A 289 -7.42 0.58 -1.83
CA GLN A 289 -7.71 0.79 -3.23
C GLN A 289 -8.26 2.20 -3.44
N VAL A 290 -7.65 2.99 -4.31
CA VAL A 290 -8.15 4.30 -4.71
C VAL A 290 -8.49 4.32 -6.19
N GLU A 291 -9.44 5.16 -6.55
CA GLU A 291 -9.76 5.49 -7.94
C GLU A 291 -9.45 6.97 -8.20
N VAL A 292 -8.72 7.25 -9.27
CA VAL A 292 -8.45 8.62 -9.72
C VAL A 292 -9.69 9.14 -10.43
N LEU A 293 -10.41 10.04 -9.79
CA LEU A 293 -11.60 10.65 -10.37
C LEU A 293 -11.24 11.72 -11.43
N PRO A 294 -12.10 11.97 -12.43
CA PRO A 294 -11.91 13.07 -13.34
C PRO A 294 -11.76 14.40 -12.59
N SER A 295 -10.70 15.12 -12.87
CA SER A 295 -10.39 16.37 -12.19
C SER A 295 -9.80 17.41 -13.15
N ARG A 296 -9.66 18.65 -12.69
CA ARG A 296 -8.95 19.71 -13.40
C ARG A 296 -7.44 19.72 -13.13
N SER A 297 -6.96 18.78 -12.33
CA SER A 297 -5.54 18.65 -12.01
C SER A 297 -4.75 18.30 -13.26
N LEU A 298 -3.75 19.11 -13.59
CA LEU A 298 -2.82 18.81 -14.70
C LEU A 298 -1.97 17.57 -14.39
N MET A 299 -1.70 17.28 -13.11
CA MET A 299 -0.90 16.12 -12.69
C MET A 299 -1.67 14.81 -12.77
N LEU A 300 -2.99 14.83 -12.60
CA LEU A 300 -3.83 13.63 -12.49
C LEU A 300 -4.81 13.45 -13.63
N GLY A 301 -4.89 14.42 -14.56
CA GLY A 301 -5.90 14.45 -15.62
C GLY A 301 -5.88 13.20 -16.50
N ASP A 302 -4.69 12.79 -16.93
CA ASP A 302 -4.50 11.62 -17.80
C ASP A 302 -4.59 10.29 -17.05
N MET A 303 -4.68 10.33 -15.72
CA MET A 303 -4.83 9.15 -14.87
C MET A 303 -6.29 8.85 -14.50
N ALA A 304 -7.24 9.66 -14.94
CA ALA A 304 -8.65 9.51 -14.59
C ALA A 304 -9.19 8.12 -14.95
N GLY A 305 -9.88 7.47 -14.00
CA GLY A 305 -10.36 6.10 -14.11
C GLY A 305 -9.34 5.04 -13.69
N SER A 306 -8.09 5.41 -13.44
CA SER A 306 -7.10 4.47 -12.90
C SER A 306 -7.48 4.07 -11.48
N ARG A 307 -7.32 2.77 -11.19
CA ARG A 307 -7.42 2.20 -9.83
C ARG A 307 -6.06 1.66 -9.42
N LEU A 308 -5.62 2.04 -8.24
CA LEU A 308 -4.31 1.62 -7.74
C LEU A 308 -4.31 1.54 -6.21
N PRO A 309 -3.54 0.59 -5.64
CA PRO A 309 -3.35 0.54 -4.21
C PRO A 309 -2.42 1.67 -3.76
N VAL A 310 -2.82 2.37 -2.70
CA VAL A 310 -1.99 3.39 -2.06
C VAL A 310 -1.87 3.11 -0.57
N VAL A 311 -0.75 3.54 0.01
CA VAL A 311 -0.54 3.46 1.46
C VAL A 311 -1.33 4.57 2.14
N VAL A 312 -2.09 4.23 3.17
CA VAL A 312 -2.82 5.17 4.01
C VAL A 312 -2.37 5.08 5.47
N ALA A 313 -2.45 6.24 6.17
CA ALA A 313 -2.06 6.40 7.56
C ALA A 313 -3.27 6.42 8.51
#